data_6ac209e16407c99aefe487414d0bbfed
#
_entry.id   6ac209e16407c99aefe487414d0bbfed
#
_cell.length_a   1.000
_cell.length_b   1.000
_cell.length_c   1.000
_cell.angle_alpha   90.00
_cell.angle_beta   90.00
_cell.angle_gamma   90.00
#
_symmetry.space_group_name_H-M   'P 1'
#
loop_
_entity.id
_entity.type
_entity.pdbx_description
1 polymer ?
#
loop_
_entity_poly.entity_id
_entity_poly.type
_entity_poly.pdbx_seq_one_letter_code
_entity_poly.pdbx_strand_id
1 'polypeptide(L)'
;MKVVDFLKRKREILAQHPFELKDWLSPAIRDYWREFQQKAHLHPLLGRVLDSQTESQNEQQQDAATVAQVANGQPAVAQEPAVELGAEAAELYAALQARIGEETHVGEWLHVSQQMIDQFAAVTGDHQWIHTDPERAAAESPFKTTIAHGFLTLALLPQLTGSVDEATPEFPTARMVVNFGLDQVRFPYPIKVDSNIRARTKLARVTPIKGGLELLKEIKVEIEGIRRPGCVIESVTRIYF
;
A
#
# COMPACT_ATOMS: atom_id res chain seq x y z
N MET A 1 0.73 -25.46 2.69
CA MET A 1 1.54 -24.33 3.17
C MET A 1 0.94 -23.90 4.51
N LYS A 2 1.67 -24.07 5.62
CA LYS A 2 1.10 -23.83 6.96
C LYS A 2 1.08 -22.32 7.25
N VAL A 3 0.02 -21.83 7.88
CA VAL A 3 -0.18 -20.42 8.27
C VAL A 3 1.04 -19.82 9.01
N VAL A 4 1.79 -20.68 9.70
CA VAL A 4 3.02 -20.34 10.43
C VAL A 4 4.16 -19.88 9.50
N ASP A 5 4.29 -20.46 8.29
CA ASP A 5 5.34 -20.10 7.34
C ASP A 5 5.03 -18.74 6.67
N PHE A 6 3.77 -18.41 6.49
CA PHE A 6 3.31 -17.12 5.97
C PHE A 6 3.60 -15.99 6.98
N LEU A 7 3.39 -16.24 8.26
CA LEU A 7 3.65 -15.25 9.32
C LEU A 7 5.15 -15.02 9.56
N LYS A 8 6.00 -16.05 9.44
CA LYS A 8 7.45 -15.92 9.53
C LYS A 8 8.01 -15.06 8.39
N ARG A 9 7.58 -15.31 7.17
CA ARG A 9 8.02 -14.56 5.99
C ARG A 9 7.59 -13.07 6.02
N LYS A 10 6.40 -12.77 6.57
CA LYS A 10 5.98 -11.37 6.79
C LYS A 10 6.82 -10.64 7.86
N ARG A 11 7.30 -11.35 8.88
CA ARG A 11 8.13 -10.77 9.94
C ARG A 11 9.52 -10.37 9.43
N GLU A 12 10.11 -11.14 8.53
CA GLU A 12 11.40 -10.81 7.91
C GLU A 12 11.32 -9.58 7.01
N ILE A 13 10.23 -9.42 6.29
CA ILE A 13 9.99 -8.24 5.41
C ILE A 13 9.77 -6.96 6.25
N LEU A 14 9.08 -7.05 7.39
CA LEU A 14 8.84 -5.92 8.29
C LEU A 14 10.09 -5.46 9.06
N ALA A 15 11.06 -6.38 9.29
CA ALA A 15 12.30 -6.06 9.98
C ALA A 15 13.31 -5.27 9.11
N GLN A 16 13.11 -5.23 7.79
CA GLN A 16 14.01 -4.55 6.84
C GLN A 16 13.62 -3.11 6.51
N HIS A 17 12.47 -2.62 6.99
CA HIS A 17 12.05 -1.24 6.77
C HIS A 17 12.16 -0.41 8.06
N PRO A 18 12.96 0.69 8.06
CA PRO A 18 13.17 1.54 9.23
C PRO A 18 11.98 2.45 9.57
N PHE A 19 10.77 2.16 9.10
CA PHE A 19 9.57 2.89 9.45
C PHE A 19 8.92 2.29 10.69
N GLU A 20 9.17 2.89 11.85
CA GLU A 20 8.41 2.56 13.05
C GLU A 20 6.95 3.04 12.89
N LEU A 21 6.05 2.08 12.71
CA LEU A 21 4.58 2.30 12.67
C LEU A 21 4.06 3.09 13.90
N LYS A 22 4.83 3.15 14.98
CA LYS A 22 4.45 3.81 16.24
C LYS A 22 4.23 5.31 16.11
N ASP A 23 4.95 5.98 15.22
CA ASP A 23 4.88 7.44 15.10
C ASP A 23 3.74 7.93 14.20
N TRP A 24 3.11 7.00 13.48
CA TRP A 24 2.03 7.27 12.51
C TRP A 24 0.62 7.09 13.08
N LEU A 25 0.48 6.39 14.19
CA LEU A 25 -0.81 6.14 14.81
C LEU A 25 -1.24 7.34 15.66
N SER A 26 -2.49 7.78 15.52
CA SER A 26 -3.05 8.79 16.43
C SER A 26 -3.00 8.28 17.87
N PRO A 27 -2.91 9.16 18.88
CA PRO A 27 -2.90 8.75 20.28
C PRO A 27 -4.04 7.78 20.64
N ALA A 28 -5.24 8.03 20.15
CA ALA A 28 -6.41 7.18 20.37
C ALA A 28 -6.27 5.76 19.77
N ILE A 29 -5.62 5.61 18.62
CA ILE A 29 -5.36 4.30 18.01
C ILE A 29 -4.24 3.58 18.75
N ARG A 30 -3.23 4.30 19.25
CA ARG A 30 -2.18 3.72 20.10
C ARG A 30 -2.74 3.18 21.41
N ASP A 31 -3.65 3.92 22.03
CA ASP A 31 -4.31 3.51 23.28
C ASP A 31 -5.24 2.33 23.06
N TYR A 32 -6.01 2.32 21.97
CA TYR A 32 -6.82 1.17 21.55
C TYR A 32 -5.97 -0.09 21.28
N TRP A 33 -4.82 0.03 20.59
CA TRP A 33 -3.90 -1.08 20.37
C TRP A 33 -3.29 -1.62 21.67
N ARG A 34 -2.96 -0.72 22.60
CA ARG A 34 -2.44 -1.10 23.93
C ARG A 34 -3.50 -1.85 24.74
N GLU A 35 -4.73 -1.36 24.73
CA GLU A 35 -5.86 -2.02 25.38
C GLU A 35 -6.22 -3.36 24.75
N PHE A 36 -6.15 -3.46 23.41
CA PHE A 36 -6.36 -4.71 22.68
C PHE A 36 -5.27 -5.75 23.03
N GLN A 37 -4.01 -5.35 23.09
CA GLN A 37 -2.91 -6.24 23.49
C GLN A 37 -3.09 -6.74 24.94
N GLN A 38 -3.49 -5.88 25.86
CA GLN A 38 -3.77 -6.28 27.24
C GLN A 38 -4.96 -7.26 27.34
N LYS A 39 -6.01 -7.08 26.54
CA LYS A 39 -7.16 -7.98 26.47
C LYS A 39 -6.86 -9.29 25.73
N ALA A 40 -5.96 -9.29 24.77
CA ALA A 40 -5.55 -10.48 24.02
C ALA A 40 -4.83 -11.51 24.90
N HIS A 41 -4.10 -11.08 25.93
CA HIS A 41 -3.50 -12.00 26.94
C HIS A 41 -4.53 -12.70 27.83
N LEU A 42 -5.75 -12.21 27.91
CA LEU A 42 -6.83 -12.81 28.69
C LEU A 42 -7.66 -13.83 27.89
N HIS A 43 -7.38 -14.02 26.60
CA HIS A 43 -8.14 -14.97 25.77
C HIS A 43 -7.46 -16.35 25.73
N PRO A 44 -8.14 -17.46 26.16
CA PRO A 44 -7.53 -18.78 26.34
C PRO A 44 -6.86 -19.40 25.10
N LEU A 45 -7.21 -18.92 23.89
CA LEU A 45 -6.65 -19.40 22.63
C LEU A 45 -5.45 -18.58 22.14
N LEU A 46 -5.31 -17.32 22.58
CA LEU A 46 -4.21 -16.43 22.18
C LEU A 46 -3.05 -16.45 23.17
N GLY A 47 -3.30 -16.73 24.44
CA GLY A 47 -2.25 -16.86 25.46
C GLY A 47 -1.26 -17.99 25.15
N ARG A 48 -1.73 -19.15 24.67
CA ARG A 48 -0.85 -20.30 24.30
C ARG A 48 0.10 -20.03 23.13
N VAL A 49 -0.22 -19.07 22.26
CA VAL A 49 0.64 -18.72 21.11
C VAL A 49 1.75 -17.75 21.53
N LEU A 50 1.54 -16.99 22.60
CA LEU A 50 2.50 -16.02 23.11
C LEU A 50 3.48 -16.63 24.12
N ASP A 51 3.05 -17.59 24.94
CA ASP A 51 3.92 -18.29 25.89
C ASP A 51 4.94 -19.22 25.22
N SER A 52 4.60 -19.81 24.07
CA SER A 52 5.54 -20.61 23.28
C SER A 52 6.69 -19.81 22.65
N GLN A 53 6.65 -18.47 22.71
CA GLN A 53 7.72 -17.62 22.16
C GLN A 53 8.82 -17.29 23.17
N THR A 54 8.55 -17.44 24.46
CA THR A 54 9.54 -17.14 25.53
C THR A 54 10.50 -18.31 25.74
N GLU A 55 10.07 -19.54 25.49
CA GLU A 55 10.93 -20.73 25.60
C GLU A 55 11.93 -20.88 24.45
N SER A 56 11.55 -20.43 23.23
CA SER A 56 12.42 -20.51 22.05
C SER A 56 13.58 -19.51 22.03
N GLN A 57 13.58 -18.51 22.91
CA GLN A 57 14.68 -17.53 22.98
C GLN A 57 15.83 -17.99 23.91
N ASN A 58 15.60 -18.95 24.80
CA ASN A 58 16.60 -19.44 25.70
C ASN A 58 17.45 -20.58 25.10
N GLU A 59 16.93 -21.31 24.09
CA GLU A 59 17.68 -22.37 23.40
C GLU A 59 18.63 -21.84 22.32
N GLN A 60 18.39 -20.64 21.76
CA GLN A 60 19.23 -20.07 20.70
C GLN A 60 20.50 -19.36 21.19
N GLN A 61 20.69 -19.20 22.49
CA GLN A 61 21.92 -18.60 23.04
C GLN A 61 23.03 -19.61 23.35
N GLN A 62 22.76 -20.91 23.35
CA GLN A 62 23.78 -21.94 23.62
C GLN A 62 24.44 -22.50 22.35
N ASP A 63 23.82 -22.38 21.17
CA ASP A 63 24.37 -22.88 19.90
C ASP A 63 25.24 -21.88 19.12
N ALA A 64 25.34 -20.64 19.58
CA ALA A 64 26.10 -19.59 18.87
C ALA A 64 27.63 -19.67 19.08
N ALA A 65 28.13 -20.57 19.93
CA ALA A 65 29.56 -20.62 20.23
C ALA A 65 30.36 -21.67 19.42
N THR A 66 29.69 -22.49 18.59
CA THR A 66 30.38 -23.63 17.93
C THR A 66 30.47 -23.55 16.41
N VAL A 67 29.91 -22.51 15.76
CA VAL A 67 29.86 -22.37 14.29
C VAL A 67 30.69 -21.18 13.76
N ALA A 68 31.77 -20.83 14.39
CA ALA A 68 32.67 -19.75 13.94
C ALA A 68 33.84 -20.23 13.07
N GLN A 69 33.76 -21.38 12.43
CA GLN A 69 34.76 -21.80 11.44
C GLN A 69 34.11 -22.71 10.40
N VAL A 70 33.53 -22.19 9.33
CA VAL A 70 33.58 -22.74 7.96
C VAL A 70 32.85 -21.76 6.99
N ALA A 71 33.57 -21.43 5.93
CA ALA A 71 33.08 -20.99 4.64
C ALA A 71 32.85 -19.47 4.37
N ASN A 72 33.89 -18.86 3.90
CA ASN A 72 33.82 -17.90 2.78
C ASN A 72 33.20 -18.58 1.56
N GLY A 73 31.89 -18.50 1.43
CA GLY A 73 31.14 -18.87 0.26
C GLY A 73 29.99 -17.88 0.15
N GLN A 74 30.17 -16.78 -0.57
CA GLN A 74 29.06 -15.96 -1.02
C GLN A 74 28.08 -16.87 -1.78
N PRO A 75 26.79 -16.95 -1.42
CA PRO A 75 25.83 -17.60 -2.28
C PRO A 75 25.80 -16.80 -3.58
N ALA A 76 26.15 -17.45 -4.68
CA ALA A 76 25.94 -16.91 -6.00
C ALA A 76 24.45 -16.57 -6.10
N VAL A 77 24.15 -15.28 -6.19
CA VAL A 77 22.81 -14.80 -6.55
C VAL A 77 22.57 -15.39 -7.94
N ALA A 78 21.67 -16.38 -8.03
CA ALA A 78 21.22 -16.91 -9.29
C ALA A 78 20.66 -15.71 -10.08
N GLN A 79 21.39 -15.27 -11.11
CA GLN A 79 20.91 -14.27 -12.04
C GLN A 79 19.73 -14.92 -12.76
N GLU A 80 18.52 -14.43 -12.48
CA GLU A 80 17.37 -14.78 -13.31
C GLU A 80 17.75 -14.48 -14.78
N PRO A 81 17.35 -15.35 -15.72
CA PRO A 81 17.68 -15.15 -17.14
C PRO A 81 17.22 -13.74 -17.54
N ALA A 82 18.12 -12.95 -18.12
CA ALA A 82 17.81 -11.61 -18.57
C ALA A 82 16.62 -11.65 -19.53
N VAL A 83 15.56 -10.94 -19.20
CA VAL A 83 14.36 -10.84 -20.05
C VAL A 83 14.75 -10.01 -21.27
N GLU A 84 14.68 -10.59 -22.48
CA GLU A 84 14.89 -9.85 -23.71
C GLU A 84 13.71 -8.88 -23.95
N LEU A 85 14.02 -7.59 -24.02
CA LEU A 85 13.09 -6.52 -24.32
C LEU A 85 13.12 -6.18 -25.82
N GLY A 86 11.93 -5.98 -26.42
CA GLY A 86 11.84 -5.34 -27.73
C GLY A 86 12.37 -3.89 -27.71
N ALA A 87 12.66 -3.30 -28.86
CA ALA A 87 13.30 -1.99 -28.97
C ALA A 87 12.51 -0.90 -28.20
N GLU A 88 11.20 -0.82 -28.38
CA GLU A 88 10.33 0.17 -27.70
C GLU A 88 10.33 0.01 -26.18
N ALA A 89 10.25 -1.25 -25.72
CA ALA A 89 10.31 -1.56 -24.29
C ALA A 89 11.67 -1.23 -23.68
N ALA A 90 12.78 -1.47 -24.42
CA ALA A 90 14.13 -1.16 -23.97
C ALA A 90 14.38 0.36 -23.86
N GLU A 91 13.89 1.13 -24.81
CA GLU A 91 13.97 2.59 -24.78
C GLU A 91 13.19 3.17 -23.60
N LEU A 92 11.93 2.74 -23.43
CA LEU A 92 11.12 3.16 -22.30
C LEU A 92 11.74 2.73 -20.96
N TYR A 93 12.29 1.52 -20.87
CA TYR A 93 12.96 1.02 -19.67
C TYR A 93 14.12 1.94 -19.28
N ALA A 94 14.99 2.28 -20.22
CA ALA A 94 16.12 3.18 -19.96
C ALA A 94 15.66 4.58 -19.49
N ALA A 95 14.63 5.13 -20.12
CA ALA A 95 14.07 6.41 -19.75
C ALA A 95 13.46 6.39 -18.34
N LEU A 96 12.73 5.32 -17.98
CA LEU A 96 12.12 5.17 -16.66
C LEU A 96 13.15 4.88 -15.56
N GLN A 97 14.19 4.11 -15.85
CA GLN A 97 15.29 3.85 -14.91
C GLN A 97 15.94 5.14 -14.42
N ALA A 98 16.15 6.10 -15.33
CA ALA A 98 16.73 7.40 -15.00
C ALA A 98 15.82 8.24 -14.07
N ARG A 99 14.52 7.94 -14.02
CA ARG A 99 13.51 8.69 -13.27
C ARG A 99 13.06 8.01 -11.98
N ILE A 100 13.69 6.89 -11.61
CA ILE A 100 13.38 6.22 -10.32
C ILE A 100 13.66 7.19 -9.17
N GLY A 101 12.67 7.32 -8.29
CA GLY A 101 12.71 8.24 -7.16
C GLY A 101 12.14 9.63 -7.45
N GLU A 102 11.86 9.97 -8.71
CA GLU A 102 11.23 11.23 -9.05
C GLU A 102 9.71 11.22 -8.88
N GLU A 103 9.15 12.38 -8.57
CA GLU A 103 7.71 12.63 -8.67
C GLU A 103 7.35 12.75 -10.15
N THR A 104 6.57 11.79 -10.64
CA THR A 104 6.24 11.69 -12.07
C THR A 104 4.92 12.33 -12.44
N HIS A 105 4.03 12.55 -11.46
CA HIS A 105 2.70 13.13 -11.69
C HIS A 105 2.16 13.81 -10.42
N VAL A 106 1.50 14.95 -10.61
CA VAL A 106 0.68 15.63 -9.61
C VAL A 106 -0.67 15.91 -10.27
N GLY A 107 -1.71 15.24 -9.81
CA GLY A 107 -3.07 15.38 -10.35
C GLY A 107 -3.73 16.70 -9.99
N GLU A 108 -4.79 16.99 -10.71
CA GLU A 108 -5.70 18.09 -10.39
C GLU A 108 -6.54 17.76 -9.14
N TRP A 109 -7.07 18.82 -8.51
CA TRP A 109 -7.97 18.66 -7.38
C TRP A 109 -9.33 18.11 -7.82
N LEU A 110 -9.76 17.02 -7.20
CA LEU A 110 -11.07 16.39 -7.39
C LEU A 110 -11.92 16.60 -6.14
N HIS A 111 -13.11 17.16 -6.32
CA HIS A 111 -14.08 17.33 -5.24
C HIS A 111 -14.83 16.03 -4.94
N VAL A 112 -14.83 15.61 -3.69
CA VAL A 112 -15.50 14.39 -3.22
C VAL A 112 -16.86 14.75 -2.65
N SER A 113 -17.92 14.70 -3.47
CA SER A 113 -19.28 15.03 -3.06
C SER A 113 -19.99 13.88 -2.37
N GLN A 114 -21.05 14.17 -1.58
CA GLN A 114 -21.93 13.16 -1.02
C GLN A 114 -22.58 12.30 -2.12
N GLN A 115 -22.96 12.90 -3.23
CA GLN A 115 -23.52 12.17 -4.37
C GLN A 115 -22.56 11.08 -4.90
N MET A 116 -21.26 11.38 -5.00
CA MET A 116 -20.25 10.42 -5.43
C MET A 116 -20.14 9.25 -4.42
N ILE A 117 -20.18 9.54 -3.13
CA ILE A 117 -20.17 8.55 -2.06
C ILE A 117 -21.40 7.65 -2.12
N ASP A 118 -22.59 8.22 -2.31
CA ASP A 118 -23.86 7.50 -2.39
C ASP A 118 -23.92 6.59 -3.65
N GLN A 119 -23.43 7.08 -4.78
CA GLN A 119 -23.32 6.28 -6.00
C GLN A 119 -22.37 5.09 -5.82
N PHE A 120 -21.24 5.29 -5.16
CA PHE A 120 -20.32 4.20 -4.84
C PHE A 120 -20.96 3.20 -3.90
N ALA A 121 -21.66 3.65 -2.85
CA ALA A 121 -22.43 2.79 -1.96
C ALA A 121 -23.46 1.95 -2.71
N ALA A 122 -24.19 2.55 -3.64
CA ALA A 122 -25.19 1.87 -4.45
C ALA A 122 -24.59 0.77 -5.34
N VAL A 123 -23.41 1.02 -5.94
CA VAL A 123 -22.74 0.04 -6.81
C VAL A 123 -22.12 -1.11 -6.01
N THR A 124 -21.56 -0.82 -4.84
CA THR A 124 -20.82 -1.80 -4.03
C THR A 124 -21.66 -2.52 -2.99
N GLY A 125 -22.83 -1.95 -2.65
CA GLY A 125 -23.68 -2.43 -1.55
C GLY A 125 -23.18 -2.01 -0.16
N ASP A 126 -22.11 -1.22 -0.05
CA ASP A 126 -21.60 -0.71 1.23
C ASP A 126 -22.33 0.56 1.66
N HIS A 127 -23.51 0.36 2.26
CA HIS A 127 -24.38 1.42 2.77
C HIS A 127 -24.13 1.74 4.26
N GLN A 128 -22.91 1.59 4.76
CA GLN A 128 -22.61 1.92 6.14
C GLN A 128 -22.93 3.41 6.41
N TRP A 129 -23.65 3.67 7.50
CA TRP A 129 -24.18 4.99 7.84
C TRP A 129 -23.12 6.10 7.93
N ILE A 130 -21.86 5.76 8.26
CA ILE A 130 -20.77 6.74 8.29
C ILE A 130 -20.46 7.33 6.91
N HIS A 131 -20.94 6.72 5.84
CA HIS A 131 -20.79 7.15 4.45
C HIS A 131 -22.08 7.79 3.91
N THR A 132 -23.25 7.20 4.24
CA THR A 132 -24.50 7.47 3.53
C THR A 132 -25.58 8.21 4.35
N ASP A 133 -25.34 8.48 5.63
CA ASP A 133 -26.29 9.16 6.51
C ASP A 133 -25.67 10.41 7.16
N PRO A 134 -25.78 11.59 6.50
CA PRO A 134 -25.16 12.82 7.00
C PRO A 134 -25.68 13.26 8.38
N GLU A 135 -26.99 13.06 8.65
CA GLU A 135 -27.60 13.49 9.92
C GLU A 135 -27.04 12.64 11.08
N ARG A 136 -27.05 11.34 10.90
CA ARG A 136 -26.48 10.42 11.88
C ARG A 136 -24.97 10.61 12.02
N ALA A 137 -24.25 10.82 10.94
CA ALA A 137 -22.83 11.07 10.96
C ALA A 137 -22.47 12.35 11.72
N ALA A 138 -23.26 13.41 11.57
CA ALA A 138 -23.07 14.65 12.34
C ALA A 138 -23.29 14.43 13.85
N ALA A 139 -24.25 13.62 14.23
CA ALA A 139 -24.59 13.34 15.63
C ALA A 139 -23.60 12.35 16.28
N GLU A 140 -23.38 11.21 15.67
CA GLU A 140 -22.74 10.03 16.27
C GLU A 140 -21.31 9.79 15.83
N SER A 141 -20.93 10.20 14.57
CA SER A 141 -19.59 9.92 14.04
C SER A 141 -18.50 10.73 14.77
N PRO A 142 -17.35 10.15 15.05
CA PRO A 142 -16.18 10.90 15.53
C PRO A 142 -15.67 11.93 14.52
N PHE A 143 -16.04 11.78 13.25
CA PHE A 143 -15.66 12.69 12.16
C PHE A 143 -16.59 13.90 12.04
N LYS A 144 -17.79 13.85 12.70
CA LYS A 144 -18.84 14.90 12.69
C LYS A 144 -19.41 15.21 11.32
N THR A 145 -19.23 14.32 10.37
CA THR A 145 -19.77 14.37 9.02
C THR A 145 -19.59 12.99 8.38
N THR A 146 -20.14 12.78 7.20
CA THR A 146 -19.85 11.59 6.40
C THR A 146 -18.42 11.61 5.86
N ILE A 147 -17.90 10.44 5.59
CA ILE A 147 -16.57 10.23 5.01
C ILE A 147 -16.67 9.35 3.76
N ALA A 148 -15.75 9.51 2.82
CA ALA A 148 -15.65 8.64 1.67
C ALA A 148 -15.22 7.22 2.07
N HIS A 149 -15.72 6.23 1.34
CA HIS A 149 -15.21 4.87 1.43
C HIS A 149 -13.72 4.83 1.05
N GLY A 150 -12.93 4.07 1.76
CA GLY A 150 -11.53 3.86 1.38
C GLY A 150 -11.41 3.27 -0.04
N PHE A 151 -12.30 2.33 -0.38
CA PHE A 151 -12.35 1.73 -1.72
C PHE A 151 -12.81 2.70 -2.81
N LEU A 152 -13.64 3.70 -2.50
CA LEU A 152 -13.93 4.79 -3.44
C LEU A 152 -12.65 5.55 -3.79
N THR A 153 -11.81 5.86 -2.79
CA THR A 153 -10.52 6.53 -3.03
C THR A 153 -9.62 5.71 -3.96
N LEU A 154 -9.59 4.38 -3.81
CA LEU A 154 -8.86 3.50 -4.73
C LEU A 154 -9.49 3.47 -6.13
N ALA A 155 -10.82 3.45 -6.22
CA ALA A 155 -11.52 3.46 -7.50
C ALA A 155 -11.32 4.78 -8.28
N LEU A 156 -11.02 5.88 -7.59
CA LEU A 156 -10.73 7.19 -8.20
C LEU A 156 -9.27 7.32 -8.68
N LEU A 157 -8.37 6.39 -8.34
CA LEU A 157 -6.96 6.47 -8.75
C LEU A 157 -6.75 6.70 -10.25
N PRO A 158 -7.46 6.02 -11.17
CA PRO A 158 -7.29 6.27 -12.59
C PRO A 158 -7.52 7.73 -12.98
N GLN A 159 -8.54 8.37 -12.42
CA GLN A 159 -8.81 9.79 -12.63
C GLN A 159 -7.77 10.68 -11.95
N LEU A 160 -7.43 10.39 -10.69
CA LEU A 160 -6.49 11.19 -9.91
C LEU A 160 -5.05 11.15 -10.46
N THR A 161 -4.68 10.06 -11.14
CA THR A 161 -3.35 9.88 -11.76
C THR A 161 -3.32 10.24 -13.25
N GLY A 162 -4.45 10.62 -13.83
CA GLY A 162 -4.55 10.91 -15.27
C GLY A 162 -4.41 9.67 -16.17
N SER A 163 -4.40 8.45 -15.62
CA SER A 163 -4.16 7.22 -16.40
C SER A 163 -5.30 6.84 -17.35
N VAL A 164 -6.43 7.51 -17.26
CA VAL A 164 -7.60 7.35 -18.16
C VAL A 164 -7.72 8.47 -19.20
N ASP A 165 -6.77 9.39 -19.25
CA ASP A 165 -6.77 10.47 -20.26
C ASP A 165 -6.33 9.91 -21.61
N GLU A 166 -7.29 9.69 -22.51
CA GLU A 166 -7.03 9.20 -23.86
C GLU A 166 -6.32 10.23 -24.75
N ALA A 167 -6.43 11.52 -24.43
CA ALA A 167 -5.80 12.59 -25.21
C ALA A 167 -4.29 12.67 -24.95
N THR A 168 -3.86 12.32 -23.73
CA THR A 168 -2.45 12.34 -23.32
C THR A 168 -2.05 11.05 -22.59
N PRO A 169 -2.02 9.90 -23.30
CA PRO A 169 -1.68 8.63 -22.67
C PRO A 169 -0.26 8.65 -22.10
N GLU A 170 -0.10 8.18 -20.87
CA GLU A 170 1.20 8.12 -20.19
C GLU A 170 2.23 7.28 -20.99
N PHE A 171 1.77 6.25 -21.69
CA PHE A 171 2.61 5.32 -22.47
C PHE A 171 2.07 5.16 -23.89
N PRO A 172 2.33 6.12 -24.80
CA PRO A 172 1.68 6.16 -26.11
C PRO A 172 2.11 5.02 -27.06
N THR A 173 3.27 4.39 -26.84
CA THR A 173 3.74 3.23 -27.62
C THR A 173 3.26 1.89 -27.07
N ALA A 174 2.64 1.88 -25.89
CA ALA A 174 2.15 0.66 -25.28
C ALA A 174 0.90 0.14 -26.00
N ARG A 175 0.91 -1.15 -26.33
CA ARG A 175 -0.28 -1.84 -26.81
C ARG A 175 -1.35 -1.97 -25.73
N MET A 176 -0.92 -2.17 -24.47
CA MET A 176 -1.81 -2.37 -23.34
C MET A 176 -1.14 -1.97 -22.03
N VAL A 177 -1.89 -1.26 -21.18
CA VAL A 177 -1.49 -0.92 -19.81
C VAL A 177 -2.50 -1.56 -18.86
N VAL A 178 -2.01 -2.32 -17.88
CA VAL A 178 -2.86 -3.09 -16.96
C VAL A 178 -2.56 -2.71 -15.52
N ASN A 179 -3.59 -2.36 -14.77
CA ASN A 179 -3.55 -2.32 -13.32
C ASN A 179 -3.39 -3.76 -12.81
N PHE A 180 -2.15 -4.14 -12.45
CA PHE A 180 -1.85 -5.52 -12.08
C PHE A 180 -2.18 -5.81 -10.61
N GLY A 181 -2.00 -4.84 -9.74
CA GLY A 181 -2.28 -5.01 -8.32
C GLY A 181 -1.85 -3.84 -7.45
N LEU A 182 -2.03 -4.04 -6.15
CA LEU A 182 -1.64 -3.12 -5.10
C LEU A 182 -0.85 -3.92 -4.06
N ASP A 183 0.42 -3.57 -3.82
CA ASP A 183 1.26 -4.25 -2.84
C ASP A 183 0.96 -3.76 -1.42
N GLN A 184 0.75 -2.46 -1.26
CA GLN A 184 0.38 -1.86 0.01
C GLN A 184 -0.71 -0.81 -0.17
N VAL A 185 -1.67 -0.80 0.76
CA VAL A 185 -2.71 0.23 0.85
C VAL A 185 -2.90 0.61 2.31
N ARG A 186 -2.93 1.91 2.60
CA ARG A 186 -3.27 2.45 3.91
C ARG A 186 -4.14 3.69 3.75
N PHE A 187 -5.06 3.89 4.69
CA PHE A 187 -5.94 5.06 4.79
C PHE A 187 -5.63 5.83 6.08
N PRO A 188 -4.55 6.64 6.12
CA PRO A 188 -4.08 7.26 7.35
C PRO A 188 -5.00 8.34 7.90
N TYR A 189 -5.80 8.96 7.04
CA TYR A 189 -6.73 10.02 7.42
C TYR A 189 -8.05 9.90 6.63
N PRO A 190 -9.21 10.10 7.28
CA PRO A 190 -10.51 10.02 6.60
C PRO A 190 -10.68 11.18 5.62
N ILE A 191 -11.12 10.87 4.42
CA ILE A 191 -11.54 11.86 3.43
C ILE A 191 -12.99 12.20 3.76
N LYS A 192 -13.24 13.39 4.27
CA LYS A 192 -14.59 13.88 4.59
C LYS A 192 -15.32 14.24 3.31
N VAL A 193 -16.65 14.19 3.34
CA VAL A 193 -17.48 14.79 2.28
C VAL A 193 -17.05 16.25 2.04
N ASP A 194 -17.17 16.72 0.83
CA ASP A 194 -16.79 18.05 0.36
C ASP A 194 -15.29 18.39 0.46
N SER A 195 -14.43 17.38 0.68
CA SER A 195 -12.98 17.57 0.56
C SER A 195 -12.55 17.55 -0.90
N ASN A 196 -11.52 18.35 -1.22
CA ASN A 196 -10.80 18.21 -2.48
C ASN A 196 -9.58 17.28 -2.24
N ILE A 197 -9.38 16.34 -3.17
CA ILE A 197 -8.27 15.38 -3.13
C ILE A 197 -7.51 15.39 -4.45
N ARG A 198 -6.21 15.05 -4.41
CA ARG A 198 -5.39 14.80 -5.60
C ARG A 198 -4.36 13.72 -5.35
N ALA A 199 -3.88 13.06 -6.41
CA ALA A 199 -2.77 12.14 -6.30
C ALA A 199 -1.43 12.81 -6.58
N ARG A 200 -0.40 12.38 -5.83
CA ARG A 200 1.02 12.55 -6.19
C ARG A 200 1.60 11.17 -6.41
N THR A 201 2.25 11.00 -7.56
CA THR A 201 2.81 9.72 -7.98
C THR A 201 4.31 9.83 -8.10
N LYS A 202 5.02 8.85 -7.53
CA LYS A 202 6.46 8.69 -7.61
C LYS A 202 6.79 7.33 -8.20
N LEU A 203 7.71 7.26 -9.16
CA LEU A 203 8.19 5.99 -9.68
C LEU A 203 9.18 5.37 -8.68
N ALA A 204 8.83 4.19 -8.14
CA ALA A 204 9.66 3.49 -7.17
C ALA A 204 10.56 2.43 -7.82
N ARG A 205 10.04 1.70 -8.83
CA ARG A 205 10.77 0.63 -9.50
C ARG A 205 10.22 0.40 -10.89
N VAL A 206 11.10 0.00 -11.81
CA VAL A 206 10.74 -0.56 -13.11
C VAL A 206 11.49 -1.88 -13.29
N THR A 207 10.79 -2.91 -13.73
CA THR A 207 11.31 -4.27 -13.89
C THR A 207 10.94 -4.81 -15.28
N PRO A 208 11.88 -5.35 -16.06
CA PRO A 208 11.57 -6.07 -17.28
C PRO A 208 10.72 -7.31 -16.98
N ILE A 209 9.67 -7.53 -17.78
CA ILE A 209 8.86 -8.74 -17.75
C ILE A 209 8.71 -9.28 -19.17
N LYS A 210 8.27 -10.53 -19.32
CA LYS A 210 8.03 -11.11 -20.65
C LYS A 210 7.01 -10.28 -21.42
N GLY A 211 7.46 -9.67 -22.52
CA GLY A 211 6.63 -8.86 -23.42
C GLY A 211 6.33 -7.45 -22.91
N GLY A 212 7.08 -6.94 -21.91
CA GLY A 212 6.84 -5.60 -21.41
C GLY A 212 7.61 -5.19 -20.16
N LEU A 213 7.04 -4.26 -19.41
CA LEU A 213 7.61 -3.69 -18.18
C LEU A 213 6.59 -3.76 -17.05
N GLU A 214 7.07 -3.97 -15.83
CA GLU A 214 6.31 -3.81 -14.60
C GLU A 214 6.82 -2.59 -13.84
N LEU A 215 5.91 -1.70 -13.48
CA LEU A 215 6.18 -0.48 -12.73
C LEU A 215 5.59 -0.58 -11.34
N LEU A 216 6.39 -0.26 -10.33
CA LEU A 216 5.92 0.03 -8.98
C LEU A 216 5.88 1.54 -8.80
N LYS A 217 4.70 2.08 -8.51
CA LYS A 217 4.46 3.49 -8.25
C LYS A 217 4.00 3.69 -6.80
N GLU A 218 4.66 4.58 -6.07
CA GLU A 218 4.16 5.10 -4.80
C GLU A 218 3.17 6.23 -5.08
N ILE A 219 1.92 6.09 -4.60
CA ILE A 219 0.88 7.10 -4.80
C ILE A 219 0.42 7.59 -3.44
N LYS A 220 0.40 8.92 -3.26
CA LYS A 220 -0.17 9.60 -2.09
C LYS A 220 -1.39 10.38 -2.54
N VAL A 221 -2.54 10.12 -1.92
CA VAL A 221 -3.75 10.92 -2.12
C VAL A 221 -3.77 12.02 -1.05
N GLU A 222 -3.48 13.25 -1.47
CA GLU A 222 -3.52 14.44 -0.62
C GLU A 222 -4.96 14.91 -0.44
N ILE A 223 -5.23 15.53 0.73
CA ILE A 223 -6.47 16.24 1.02
C ILE A 223 -6.12 17.72 1.16
N GLU A 224 -6.83 18.60 0.46
CA GLU A 224 -6.57 20.04 0.48
C GLU A 224 -6.62 20.59 1.92
N GLY A 225 -5.60 21.36 2.29
CA GLY A 225 -5.46 21.92 3.64
C GLY A 225 -5.10 20.94 4.75
N ILE A 226 -4.94 19.64 4.46
CA ILE A 226 -4.62 18.61 5.47
C ILE A 226 -3.22 18.02 5.22
N ARG A 227 -2.34 18.01 6.24
CA ARG A 227 -0.98 17.46 6.10
C ARG A 227 -0.94 15.93 5.94
N ARG A 228 -1.95 15.22 6.48
CA ARG A 228 -2.00 13.75 6.41
C ARG A 228 -2.65 13.32 5.13
N PRO A 229 -2.07 12.38 4.38
CA PRO A 229 -2.72 11.85 3.19
C PRO A 229 -3.97 11.05 3.55
N GLY A 230 -4.98 11.09 2.69
CA GLY A 230 -6.18 10.26 2.79
C GLY A 230 -5.90 8.82 2.43
N CYS A 231 -4.96 8.58 1.49
CA CYS A 231 -4.52 7.25 1.11
C CYS A 231 -3.04 7.23 0.74
N VAL A 232 -2.37 6.11 0.99
CA VAL A 232 -1.00 5.81 0.52
C VAL A 232 -1.02 4.41 -0.08
N ILE A 233 -0.49 4.28 -1.30
CA ILE A 233 -0.62 3.07 -2.11
C ILE A 233 0.72 2.77 -2.78
N GLU A 234 1.10 1.49 -2.83
CA GLU A 234 2.07 0.95 -3.78
C GLU A 234 1.30 0.26 -4.90
N SER A 235 1.25 0.88 -6.08
CA SER A 235 0.52 0.38 -7.24
C SER A 235 1.45 -0.30 -8.22
N VAL A 236 1.07 -1.50 -8.65
CA VAL A 236 1.78 -2.29 -9.67
C VAL A 236 1.05 -2.19 -10.99
N THR A 237 1.72 -1.64 -12.00
CA THR A 237 1.19 -1.50 -13.36
C THR A 237 2.07 -2.29 -14.33
N ARG A 238 1.46 -3.02 -15.26
CA ARG A 238 2.17 -3.71 -16.35
C ARG A 238 1.89 -3.06 -17.69
N ILE A 239 2.94 -2.85 -18.45
CA ILE A 239 2.92 -2.26 -19.78
C ILE A 239 3.37 -3.33 -20.77
N TYR A 240 2.57 -3.58 -21.81
CA TYR A 240 2.87 -4.55 -22.88
C TYR A 240 3.01 -3.83 -24.20
N PHE A 241 3.95 -4.29 -25.02
CA PHE A 241 4.29 -3.77 -26.35
C PHE A 241 3.94 -4.75 -27.46
#